data_db9e8bb4bf6505fc280f7d5789f45d54
#
_entry.id   db9e8bb4bf6505fc280f7d5789f45d54
#
_cell.length_a   1.000
_cell.length_b   1.000
_cell.length_c   1.000
_cell.angle_alpha   90.00
_cell.angle_beta   90.00
_cell.angle_gamma   90.00
#
_symmetry.space_group_name_H-M   'P 1'
#
loop_
_entity.id
_entity.type
_entity.pdbx_description
1 polymer ?
#
loop_
_entity_poly.entity_id
_entity_poly.type
_entity_poly.pdbx_seq_one_letter_code
_entity_poly.pdbx_strand_id
1 'polypeptide(L)' 'MAGFRLTKPYTMPKEDLRQAAQRLADRLEREHGVRSRWEGDSVRMKGGGIDGKLSFHDGLVDVSVRLGLLASAFQRPL' A
#
# COMPACT_ATOMS: atom_id res chain seq x y z
N MET A 1 -7.30 15.55 5.27
CA MET A 1 -6.60 14.44 4.61
C MET A 1 -5.99 13.51 5.62
N ALA A 2 -6.24 12.25 5.47
CA ALA A 2 -5.67 11.24 6.35
C ALA A 2 -4.61 10.46 5.60
N GLY A 3 -3.53 10.21 6.25
CA GLY A 3 -2.45 9.41 5.69
C GLY A 3 -1.50 9.04 6.80
N PHE A 4 -0.71 8.00 6.57
CA PHE A 4 0.30 7.63 7.52
C PHE A 4 1.49 7.01 6.80
N ARG A 5 2.61 7.02 7.48
CA ARG A 5 3.82 6.40 7.01
C ARG A 5 4.41 5.57 8.14
N LEU A 6 4.81 4.36 7.81
CA LEU A 6 5.37 3.43 8.77
C LEU A 6 6.62 2.81 8.19
N THR A 7 7.68 2.74 8.99
CA THR A 7 8.91 2.10 8.59
C THR A 7 9.25 1.05 9.64
N LYS A 8 9.48 -0.18 9.22
CA LYS A 8 9.82 -1.27 10.13
C LYS A 8 10.95 -2.11 9.56
N PRO A 9 11.82 -2.63 10.43
CA PRO A 9 12.82 -3.59 9.97
C PRO A 9 12.16 -4.94 9.67
N TYR A 10 12.78 -5.67 8.76
CA TYR A 10 12.37 -7.04 8.48
C TYR A 10 13.58 -7.96 8.50
N THR A 11 13.34 -9.21 8.90
CA THR A 11 14.40 -10.21 9.01
C THR A 11 14.24 -11.35 8.02
N MET A 12 13.07 -11.49 7.42
CA MET A 12 12.83 -12.54 6.43
C MET A 12 13.50 -12.20 5.11
N PRO A 13 13.75 -13.19 4.25
CA PRO A 13 14.27 -12.93 2.92
C PRO A 13 13.38 -11.98 2.14
N LYS A 14 13.99 -11.13 1.35
CA LYS A 14 13.28 -10.14 0.55
C LYS A 14 12.22 -10.76 -0.34
N GLU A 15 12.51 -11.93 -0.89
CA GLU A 15 11.61 -12.64 -1.76
C GLU A 15 10.32 -13.08 -1.05
N ASP A 16 10.46 -13.53 0.20
CA ASP A 16 9.31 -13.89 1.01
C ASP A 16 8.45 -12.68 1.31
N LEU A 17 9.09 -11.55 1.54
CA LEU A 17 8.42 -10.30 1.80
C LEU A 17 7.66 -9.83 0.57
N ARG A 18 8.25 -9.99 -0.62
CA ARG A 18 7.57 -9.64 -1.86
C ARG A 18 6.35 -10.53 -2.09
N GLN A 19 6.45 -11.80 -1.79
CA GLN A 19 5.32 -12.71 -1.91
C GLN A 19 4.19 -12.34 -0.95
N ALA A 20 4.53 -11.97 0.27
CA ALA A 20 3.54 -11.53 1.23
C ALA A 20 2.83 -10.26 0.77
N ALA A 21 3.61 -9.33 0.22
CA ALA A 21 3.05 -8.10 -0.32
C ALA A 21 2.14 -8.37 -1.52
N GLN A 22 2.53 -9.33 -2.37
CA GLN A 22 1.71 -9.68 -3.52
C GLN A 22 0.38 -10.30 -3.09
N ARG A 23 0.40 -11.14 -2.07
CA ARG A 23 -0.84 -11.72 -1.54
C ARG A 23 -1.77 -10.64 -0.98
N LEU A 24 -1.19 -9.68 -0.28
CA LEU A 24 -1.96 -8.57 0.24
C LEU A 24 -2.55 -7.74 -0.90
N ALA A 25 -1.75 -7.46 -1.92
CA ALA A 25 -2.21 -6.71 -3.07
C ALA A 25 -3.35 -7.42 -3.79
N ASP A 26 -3.23 -8.74 -3.98
CA ASP A 26 -4.27 -9.54 -4.63
C ASP A 26 -5.57 -9.51 -3.82
N ARG A 27 -5.45 -9.58 -2.51
CA ARG A 27 -6.60 -9.55 -1.63
C ARG A 27 -7.31 -8.21 -1.69
N LEU A 28 -6.54 -7.12 -1.66
CA LEU A 28 -7.10 -5.78 -1.75
C LEU A 28 -7.78 -5.55 -3.10
N GLU A 29 -7.22 -6.12 -4.17
CA GLU A 29 -7.84 -6.02 -5.47
C GLU A 29 -9.19 -6.73 -5.50
N ARG A 30 -9.26 -7.94 -4.95
CA ARG A 30 -10.50 -8.70 -4.92
C ARG A 30 -11.57 -8.11 -4.02
N GLU A 31 -11.16 -7.62 -2.85
CA GLU A 31 -12.12 -7.18 -1.85
C GLU A 31 -12.49 -5.70 -1.97
N HIS A 32 -11.56 -4.89 -2.47
CA HIS A 32 -11.73 -3.43 -2.47
C HIS A 32 -11.48 -2.77 -3.81
N GLY A 33 -11.15 -3.53 -4.84
CA GLY A 33 -10.89 -2.97 -6.15
C GLY A 33 -9.59 -2.16 -6.24
N VAL A 34 -8.68 -2.39 -5.31
CA VAL A 34 -7.39 -1.68 -5.30
C VAL A 34 -6.45 -2.34 -6.28
N ARG A 35 -5.91 -1.57 -7.22
CA ARG A 35 -4.94 -2.07 -8.18
C ARG A 35 -3.53 -1.89 -7.67
N SER A 36 -2.68 -2.87 -7.94
CA SER A 36 -1.29 -2.81 -7.54
C SER A 36 -0.38 -2.84 -8.76
N ARG A 37 0.76 -2.17 -8.64
CA ARG A 37 1.76 -2.15 -9.68
C ARG A 37 3.15 -2.20 -9.04
N TRP A 38 3.95 -3.15 -9.47
CA TRP A 38 5.32 -3.28 -9.01
C TRP A 38 6.26 -2.39 -9.79
N GLU A 39 7.16 -1.73 -9.08
CA GLU A 39 8.21 -0.92 -9.67
C GLU A 39 9.51 -1.25 -8.92
N GLY A 40 10.30 -2.19 -9.45
CA GLY A 40 11.50 -2.65 -8.75
C GLY A 40 11.16 -3.28 -7.41
N ASP A 41 11.67 -2.72 -6.33
CA ASP A 41 11.45 -3.20 -4.97
C ASP A 41 10.32 -2.47 -4.26
N SER A 42 9.43 -1.86 -5.00
CA SER A 42 8.28 -1.22 -4.40
C SER A 42 7.01 -1.61 -5.14
N VAL A 43 5.91 -1.58 -4.42
CA VAL A 43 4.60 -1.82 -4.99
C VAL A 43 3.71 -0.62 -4.70
N ARG A 44 3.05 -0.17 -5.73
CA ARG A 44 2.12 0.93 -5.65
C ARG A 44 0.70 0.40 -5.70
N MET A 45 -0.14 0.83 -4.77
CA MET A 45 -1.53 0.38 -4.69
C MET A 45 -2.45 1.58 -4.78
N LYS A 46 -3.41 1.51 -5.70
CA LYS A 46 -4.28 2.64 -5.96
C LYS A 46 -5.68 2.17 -6.30
N GLY A 47 -6.67 2.80 -5.72
CA GLY A 47 -8.07 2.48 -6.00
C GLY A 47 -8.92 2.59 -4.75
N GLY A 48 -10.25 2.69 -4.93
CA GLY A 48 -11.16 2.76 -3.80
C GLY A 48 -10.94 3.93 -2.86
N GLY A 49 -10.33 5.01 -3.34
CA GLY A 49 -10.00 6.16 -2.49
C GLY A 49 -8.73 5.98 -1.68
N ILE A 50 -7.98 4.92 -1.94
CA ILE A 50 -6.73 4.63 -1.26
C ILE A 50 -5.57 4.79 -2.22
N ASP A 51 -4.49 5.41 -1.74
CA ASP A 51 -3.24 5.51 -2.48
C ASP A 51 -2.14 5.07 -1.52
N GLY A 52 -1.53 3.93 -1.80
CA GLY A 52 -0.51 3.36 -0.93
C GLY A 52 0.74 3.01 -1.70
N LYS A 53 1.84 3.00 -1.00
CA LYS A 53 3.12 2.57 -1.54
C LYS A 53 3.87 1.79 -0.48
N LEU A 54 4.45 0.68 -0.90
CA LEU A 54 5.22 -0.19 -0.02
C LEU A 54 6.57 -0.41 -0.68
N SER A 55 7.63 -0.10 0.03
CA SER A 55 8.99 -0.19 -0.49
C SER A 55 9.86 -1.03 0.42
N PHE A 56 10.78 -1.79 -0.16
CA PHE A 56 11.73 -2.61 0.57
C PHE A 56 13.14 -2.12 0.25
N HIS A 57 13.89 -1.72 1.26
CA HIS A 57 15.28 -1.31 1.04
C HIS A 57 16.07 -1.44 2.35
N ASP A 58 17.31 -1.89 2.20
CA ASP A 58 18.27 -1.95 3.32
C ASP A 58 17.73 -2.60 4.58
N GLY A 59 17.01 -3.71 4.44
CA GLY A 59 16.44 -4.41 5.59
C GLY A 59 15.26 -3.70 6.22
N LEU A 60 14.70 -2.70 5.56
CA LEU A 60 13.56 -1.95 6.04
C LEU A 60 12.40 -2.03 5.07
N VAL A 61 11.20 -2.13 5.60
CA VAL A 61 9.98 -1.99 4.83
C VAL A 61 9.34 -0.65 5.17
N ASP A 62 9.04 0.11 4.15
CA ASP A 62 8.48 1.45 4.27
C ASP A 62 7.07 1.43 3.68
N VAL A 63 6.08 1.72 4.51
CA VAL A 63 4.67 1.72 4.11
C VAL A 63 4.15 3.14 4.19
N SER A 64 3.62 3.62 3.10
CA SER A 64 3.02 4.95 3.04
C SER A 64 1.60 4.80 2.50
N VAL A 65 0.63 5.29 3.26
CA VAL A 65 -0.78 5.20 2.87
C VAL A 65 -1.40 6.57 2.94
N ARG A 66 -2.13 6.91 1.91
CA ARG A 66 -2.83 8.17 1.82
C ARG A 66 -4.27 7.92 1.41
N LEU A 67 -5.21 8.44 2.18
CA LEU A 67 -6.61 8.37 1.79
C LEU A 67 -6.87 9.46 0.75
N GLY A 68 -7.46 9.03 -0.35
CA GLY A 68 -7.61 9.89 -1.50
C GLY A 68 -8.82 10.82 -1.44
N LEU A 69 -9.05 11.47 -2.56
CA LEU A 69 -10.11 12.46 -2.69
C LEU A 69 -11.50 11.90 -2.46
N LEU A 70 -11.71 10.62 -2.76
CA LEU A 70 -13.01 10.00 -2.55
C LEU A 70 -13.37 9.97 -1.07
N ALA A 71 -12.40 9.65 -0.23
CA ALA A 71 -12.64 9.66 1.21
C ALA A 71 -12.96 11.06 1.69
N SER A 72 -12.28 12.06 1.16
CA SER A 72 -12.56 13.45 1.49
C SER A 72 -13.97 13.86 1.05
N ALA A 73 -14.40 13.39 -0.11
CA ALA A 73 -15.71 13.70 -0.63
C ALA A 73 -16.84 13.17 0.28
N PHE A 74 -16.64 12.01 0.86
CA PHE A 74 -17.61 11.43 1.77
C PHE A 74 -17.72 12.17 3.08
N GLN A 75 -16.74 12.93 3.45
CA GLN A 75 -16.74 13.69 4.68
C GLN A 75 -17.44 15.04 4.54
N ARG A 76 -17.76 15.43 3.34
CA ARG A 76 -18.39 16.72 3.11
C ARG A 76 -19.87 16.64 3.40
N PRO A 77 -20.39 17.50 4.26
CA PRO A 77 -21.84 17.60 4.43
C PRO A 77 -22.46 18.16 3.17
N LEU A 78 -23.62 17.72 2.88
CA LEU A 78 -24.34 18.20 1.72
C LEU A 78 -25.31 19.35 2.07
#